data_04495c7bf5c5ba4651ae746ada34d208
#
_entry.id   04495c7bf5c5ba4651ae746ada34d208
#
_cell.length_a   1.000
_cell.length_b   1.000
_cell.length_c   1.000
_cell.angle_alpha   90.00
_cell.angle_beta   90.00
_cell.angle_gamma   90.00
#
_symmetry.space_group_name_H-M   'P 1'
#
loop_
_entity.id
_entity.type
_entity.pdbx_description
1 polymer ?
#
loop_
_entity_poly.entity_id
_entity_poly.type
_entity_poly.pdbx_seq_one_letter_code
_entity_poly.pdbx_strand_id
1 'polypeptide(L)' 'MPNDEIRDGLAEILEEVAGVLPADVSEDKSFTDDLDVDSLSMVEIALAAEERFGVKIPDDELANLKTVGDAVKYISANIK' A
#
# COMPACT_ATOMS: atom_id res chain seq x y z
N MET A 1 -12.86 -8.70 -1.40
CA MET A 1 -12.32 -8.32 -0.08
C MET A 1 -12.72 -6.89 0.23
N PRO A 2 -13.25 -6.62 1.42
CA PRO A 2 -13.63 -5.26 1.79
C PRO A 2 -12.42 -4.32 1.83
N ASN A 3 -12.65 -3.05 1.48
CA ASN A 3 -11.58 -2.06 1.48
C ASN A 3 -10.92 -1.90 2.85
N ASP A 4 -11.68 -2.07 3.92
CA ASP A 4 -11.13 -1.97 5.28
C ASP A 4 -10.07 -3.05 5.53
N GLU A 5 -10.30 -4.26 5.06
CA GLU A 5 -9.33 -5.34 5.22
C GLU A 5 -8.08 -5.09 4.38
N ILE A 6 -8.25 -4.54 3.19
CA ILE A 6 -7.11 -4.17 2.34
C ILE A 6 -6.29 -3.09 3.02
N ARG A 7 -6.95 -2.07 3.54
CA ARG A 7 -6.26 -0.99 4.26
C ARG A 7 -5.52 -1.52 5.48
N ASP A 8 -6.17 -2.40 6.25
CA ASP A 8 -5.54 -2.98 7.43
C ASP A 8 -4.32 -3.82 7.06
N GLY A 9 -4.41 -4.58 5.98
CA GLY A 9 -3.29 -5.35 5.48
C GLY A 9 -2.14 -4.46 5.01
N LEU A 10 -2.46 -3.37 4.32
CA LEU A 10 -1.45 -2.39 3.92
C LEU A 10 -0.80 -1.72 5.14
N ALA A 11 -1.59 -1.44 6.18
CA ALA A 11 -1.06 -0.85 7.40
C ALA A 11 -0.05 -1.78 8.06
N GLU A 12 -0.32 -3.07 8.09
CA GLU A 12 0.62 -4.05 8.64
C GLU A 12 1.90 -4.09 7.82
N ILE A 13 1.78 -4.05 6.50
CA ILE A 13 2.93 -4.04 5.61
C ILE A 13 3.77 -2.78 5.83
N LEU A 14 3.12 -1.63 5.92
CA LEU A 14 3.80 -0.36 6.15
C LEU A 14 4.53 -0.35 7.49
N GLU A 15 3.95 -0.96 8.51
CA GLU A 15 4.62 -1.07 9.80
C GLU A 15 5.88 -1.93 9.70
N GLU A 16 5.80 -3.06 9.03
CA GLU A 16 6.94 -3.97 8.90
C GLU A 16 8.04 -3.41 8.01
N VAL A 17 7.68 -2.79 6.90
CA VAL A 17 8.66 -2.33 5.90
C VAL A 17 9.20 -0.95 6.23
N ALA A 18 8.32 -0.03 6.61
CA ALA A 18 8.67 1.38 6.76
C ALA A 18 8.55 1.90 8.19
N GLY A 19 8.10 1.09 9.13
CA GLY A 19 7.96 1.51 10.52
C GLY A 19 6.82 2.48 10.74
N VAL A 20 5.84 2.52 9.85
CA VAL A 20 4.69 3.41 9.97
C VAL A 20 3.66 2.79 10.92
N LEU A 21 3.19 3.57 11.88
CA LEU A 21 2.19 3.08 12.83
C LEU A 21 0.84 2.89 12.12
N PRO A 22 0.15 1.77 12.36
CA PRO A 22 -1.16 1.56 11.74
C PRO A 22 -2.16 2.68 11.99
N ALA A 23 -2.06 3.34 13.15
CA ALA A 23 -2.95 4.46 13.48
C ALA A 23 -2.72 5.67 12.58
N ASP A 24 -1.56 5.77 11.95
CA ASP A 24 -1.24 6.87 11.05
C ASP A 24 -1.61 6.57 9.60
N VAL A 25 -2.04 5.35 9.31
CA VAL A 25 -2.40 4.94 7.95
C VAL A 25 -3.86 5.27 7.69
N SER A 26 -4.09 6.22 6.81
CA SER A 26 -5.44 6.56 6.35
C SER A 26 -5.40 6.78 4.85
N GLU A 27 -6.56 6.68 4.20
CA GLU A 27 -6.62 6.69 2.74
C GLU A 27 -6.14 7.99 2.11
N ASP A 28 -6.23 9.10 2.83
CA ASP A 28 -5.78 10.40 2.32
C ASP A 28 -4.29 10.65 2.53
N LYS A 29 -3.58 9.77 3.21
CA LYS A 29 -2.15 9.93 3.45
C LYS A 29 -1.34 9.57 2.22
N SER A 30 -0.35 10.40 1.90
CA SER A 30 0.59 10.14 0.83
C SER A 30 1.73 9.27 1.35
N PHE A 31 2.13 8.26 0.57
CA PHE A 31 3.23 7.39 0.99
C PHE A 31 4.53 8.15 1.17
N THR A 32 4.85 9.04 0.24
CA THR A 32 6.14 9.74 0.27
C THR A 32 6.11 11.00 1.13
N ASP A 33 5.01 11.74 1.12
CA ASP A 33 4.92 13.02 1.83
C ASP A 33 4.47 12.88 3.27
N ASP A 34 3.46 12.03 3.51
CA ASP A 34 2.87 11.89 4.84
C ASP A 34 3.47 10.76 5.65
N LEU A 35 3.79 9.65 4.99
CA LEU A 35 4.29 8.44 5.64
C LEU A 35 5.80 8.30 5.50
N ASP A 36 6.43 9.21 4.77
CA ASP A 36 7.89 9.25 4.61
C ASP A 36 8.46 7.95 4.04
N VAL A 37 7.74 7.37 3.09
CA VAL A 37 8.15 6.12 2.43
C VAL A 37 8.92 6.49 1.16
N ASP A 38 10.15 6.00 1.04
CA ASP A 38 10.94 6.27 -0.17
C ASP A 38 10.62 5.26 -1.27
N SER A 39 11.23 5.45 -2.45
CA SER A 39 10.93 4.61 -3.61
C SER A 39 11.35 3.16 -3.40
N LEU A 40 12.43 2.91 -2.67
CA LEU A 40 12.86 1.55 -2.38
C LEU A 40 11.85 0.85 -1.47
N SER A 41 11.39 1.54 -0.43
CA SER A 41 10.37 1.00 0.46
C SER A 41 9.06 0.76 -0.28
N MET A 42 8.71 1.63 -1.24
CA MET A 42 7.51 1.43 -2.06
C MET A 42 7.57 0.12 -2.84
N VAL A 43 8.73 -0.22 -3.39
CA VAL A 43 8.91 -1.49 -4.10
C VAL A 43 8.69 -2.66 -3.15
N GLU A 44 9.25 -2.59 -1.95
CA GLU A 44 9.10 -3.64 -0.95
C GLU A 44 7.64 -3.77 -0.51
N ILE A 45 6.95 -2.65 -0.31
CA ILE A 45 5.53 -2.65 0.04
C ILE A 45 4.70 -3.29 -1.07
N ALA A 46 5.01 -2.96 -2.32
CA ALA A 46 4.30 -3.53 -3.46
C ALA A 46 4.48 -5.05 -3.52
N LEU A 47 5.71 -5.52 -3.32
CA LEU A 47 5.97 -6.97 -3.32
C LEU A 47 5.22 -7.68 -2.21
N ALA A 48 5.21 -7.10 -1.02
CA ALA A 48 4.49 -7.68 0.11
C ALA A 48 2.99 -7.70 -0.15
N ALA A 49 2.46 -6.63 -0.77
CA ALA A 49 1.05 -6.56 -1.11
C ALA A 49 0.68 -7.59 -2.17
N GLU A 50 1.55 -7.80 -3.15
CA GLU A 50 1.33 -8.83 -4.17
C GLU A 50 1.17 -10.21 -3.56
N GLU A 51 2.03 -10.54 -2.60
CA GLU A 51 1.97 -11.83 -1.93
C GLU A 51 0.75 -11.94 -1.02
N ARG A 52 0.46 -10.87 -0.28
CA ARG A 52 -0.62 -10.89 0.72
C ARG A 52 -1.99 -10.94 0.08
N PHE A 53 -2.20 -10.17 -0.98
CA PHE A 53 -3.53 -10.03 -1.62
C PHE A 53 -3.66 -10.83 -2.91
N GLY A 54 -2.59 -11.39 -3.41
CA GLY A 54 -2.63 -12.12 -4.67
C GLY A 54 -2.86 -11.25 -5.89
N VAL A 55 -2.35 -10.01 -5.85
CA VAL A 55 -2.48 -9.06 -6.96
C VAL A 55 -1.11 -8.82 -7.58
N LYS A 56 -1.09 -8.22 -8.77
CA LYS A 56 0.16 -7.77 -9.38
C LYS A 56 0.18 -6.26 -9.46
N ILE A 57 1.30 -5.69 -9.06
CA ILE A 57 1.50 -4.24 -9.07
C ILE A 57 2.74 -3.95 -9.92
N PRO A 58 2.57 -3.75 -11.24
CA PRO A 58 3.70 -3.40 -12.10
C PRO A 58 4.32 -2.06 -11.70
N ASP A 59 5.59 -1.86 -12.03
CA ASP A 59 6.30 -0.63 -11.69
C ASP A 59 5.57 0.60 -12.22
N ASP A 60 4.96 0.51 -13.40
CA ASP A 60 4.21 1.62 -13.99
C ASP A 60 3.02 2.02 -13.11
N GLU A 61 2.32 1.03 -12.58
CA GLU A 61 1.18 1.28 -11.70
C GLU A 61 1.65 1.77 -10.33
N LEU A 62 2.76 1.24 -9.87
CA LEU A 62 3.33 1.65 -8.59
C LEU A 62 3.61 3.15 -8.57
N ALA A 63 4.09 3.70 -9.68
CA ALA A 63 4.36 5.13 -9.80
C ALA A 63 3.09 5.97 -9.66
N ASN A 64 1.92 5.39 -9.94
CA ASN A 64 0.64 6.08 -9.84
C ASN A 64 0.00 5.95 -8.46
N LEU A 65 0.54 5.10 -7.59
CA LEU A 65 0.00 4.89 -6.24
C LEU A 65 0.60 5.92 -5.29
N LYS A 66 0.01 7.09 -5.25
CA LYS A 66 0.52 8.21 -4.44
C LYS A 66 0.03 8.17 -3.01
N THR A 67 -1.22 7.75 -2.80
CA THR A 67 -1.83 7.71 -1.48
C THR A 67 -2.22 6.29 -1.11
N VAL A 68 -2.48 6.08 0.18
CA VAL A 68 -2.99 4.79 0.66
C VAL A 68 -4.29 4.43 -0.04
N GLY A 69 -5.17 5.42 -0.23
CA GLY A 69 -6.43 5.22 -0.94
C GLY A 69 -6.25 4.76 -2.36
N ASP A 70 -5.25 5.31 -3.07
CA ASP A 70 -4.94 4.86 -4.43
C ASP A 70 -4.55 3.38 -4.43
N ALA A 71 -3.73 2.96 -3.48
CA ALA A 71 -3.30 1.57 -3.36
C ALA A 71 -4.47 0.65 -3.02
N VAL A 72 -5.33 1.07 -2.09
CA VAL A 72 -6.52 0.30 -1.72
C VAL A 72 -7.42 0.10 -2.92
N LYS A 73 -7.67 1.15 -3.69
CA LYS A 73 -8.51 1.07 -4.89
C LYS A 73 -7.91 0.13 -5.93
N TYR A 74 -6.61 0.26 -6.15
CA TYR A 74 -5.93 -0.59 -7.13
C TYR A 74 -6.02 -2.06 -6.74
N ILE A 75 -5.73 -2.37 -5.49
CA ILE A 75 -5.79 -3.74 -4.99
C ILE A 75 -7.22 -4.28 -5.07
N SER A 76 -8.18 -3.48 -4.64
CA SER A 76 -9.59 -3.86 -4.66
C SER A 76 -10.07 -4.18 -6.08
N ALA A 77 -9.58 -3.45 -7.06
CA ALA A 77 -9.97 -3.65 -8.46
C ALA A 77 -9.31 -4.87 -9.09
N ASN A 78 -8.18 -5.32 -8.56
CA ASN A 78 -7.37 -6.39 -9.17
C ASN A 78 -7.33 -7.67 -8.37
N ILE A 79 -7.82 -7.66 -7.16
CA ILE A 79 -7.85 -8.85 -6.31
C ILE A 79 -8.91 -9.82 -6.84
N LYS A 80 -8.64 -11.10 -6.75
CA LYS A 80 -9.58 -12.13 -7.21
C LYS A 80 -10.25 -12.86 -6.05
#